data_4a7d09a1cb45d12b05aba9e7651d85db
#
_entry.id   4a7d09a1cb45d12b05aba9e7651d85db
#
_cell.length_a   1.000
_cell.length_b   1.000
_cell.length_c   1.000
_cell.angle_alpha   90.00
_cell.angle_beta   90.00
_cell.angle_gamma   90.00
#
_symmetry.space_group_name_H-M   'P 1'
#
loop_
_entity.id
_entity.type
_entity.pdbx_description
1 polymer ?
#
loop_
_entity_poly.entity_id
_entity_poly.type
_entity_poly.pdbx_seq_one_letter_code
_entity_poly.pdbx_strand_id
1 'polypeptide(L)'
;MKTCFRPILLLEAALFLASIVPIPARSQDRLKLSTVVIDPGHGGHDSGCISRDKKTYEKSLTLDISQRFARKIREAYPDVKVILTRNEDKYVTLSGRADIANNAGADLFVSILINAQDKGTSANGYSIHCLGQSSQKGNDLFDKNLELCKRENSVILLEDDYKTKYQGFDPSDPQSYIFFSLMQNAHLEHSLIFASDVADAMKGGPITRNRGVSQDPFWVLWRTTMPSVLVEVGFISNDKDLAAMRSVEGRDQIAGNLLKAFSTFKNRYDHSTGSTASTAKPAPVAEAKPENGPAVVKPEEGSTVYGIQVLATSRRMSSGDSFFKGYESMEVKVGNLYKYLLVPDGSLEKVRERFKEISPKYPGCFIAKKEGETLTRIH
;
A
#
# COMPACT_ATOMS: atom_id res chain seq x y z
N MET A 1 27.81 69.82 56.57
CA MET A 1 26.64 69.51 55.73
C MET A 1 26.90 68.17 55.06
N LYS A 2 26.11 67.14 55.40
CA LYS A 2 26.29 65.77 55.04
C LYS A 2 25.48 65.51 53.74
N THR A 3 26.09 65.01 52.68
CA THR A 3 25.36 64.49 51.55
C THR A 3 25.64 63.02 51.41
N CYS A 4 24.55 62.29 51.61
CA CYS A 4 24.44 60.85 51.51
C CYS A 4 24.39 60.40 49.99
N PHE A 5 25.34 59.64 49.52
CA PHE A 5 25.28 59.00 48.21
C PHE A 5 24.81 57.54 48.40
N ARG A 6 23.68 57.21 47.80
CA ARG A 6 23.11 55.86 47.76
C ARG A 6 23.79 55.07 46.68
N PRO A 7 24.25 53.84 46.93
CA PRO A 7 24.61 52.87 45.87
C PRO A 7 23.42 51.92 45.59
N ILE A 8 22.56 52.24 44.65
CA ILE A 8 21.54 51.33 44.13
C ILE A 8 21.60 51.49 42.59
N LEU A 9 22.42 50.73 41.91
CA LEU A 9 22.36 50.49 40.45
C LEU A 9 23.42 49.51 39.97
N LEU A 10 23.65 48.36 40.60
CA LEU A 10 24.55 47.32 40.08
C LEU A 10 24.09 45.90 40.43
N LEU A 11 22.77 45.65 40.51
CA LEU A 11 22.26 44.30 40.81
C LEU A 11 21.26 43.76 39.80
N GLU A 12 21.06 44.39 38.65
CA GLU A 12 20.12 43.87 37.62
C GLU A 12 20.76 43.33 36.33
N ALA A 13 22.08 43.35 36.24
CA ALA A 13 22.78 42.86 35.04
C ALA A 13 23.27 41.41 35.14
N ALA A 14 23.03 40.70 36.24
CA ALA A 14 23.56 39.34 36.47
C ALA A 14 22.53 38.20 36.37
N LEU A 15 21.26 38.48 35.99
CA LEU A 15 20.21 37.45 35.97
C LEU A 15 19.73 37.06 34.54
N PHE A 16 20.44 37.43 33.47
CA PHE A 16 20.01 37.09 32.09
C PHE A 16 20.97 36.14 31.36
N LEU A 17 21.88 35.46 32.06
CA LEU A 17 22.87 34.58 31.44
C LEU A 17 22.78 33.11 31.89
N ALA A 18 21.61 32.61 32.29
CA ALA A 18 21.48 31.22 32.69
C ALA A 18 20.15 30.62 32.28
N SER A 19 19.98 30.32 31.00
CA SER A 19 19.12 29.21 30.53
C SER A 19 19.19 28.98 28.99
N ILE A 20 20.39 28.90 28.45
CA ILE A 20 20.53 28.10 27.22
C ILE A 20 20.67 26.65 27.67
N VAL A 21 19.52 26.04 28.04
CA VAL A 21 19.42 24.58 28.10
C VAL A 21 19.62 24.10 26.70
N PRO A 22 20.67 23.32 26.39
CA PRO A 22 20.77 22.70 25.07
C PRO A 22 19.56 21.78 24.94
N ILE A 23 18.60 22.17 24.10
CA ILE A 23 17.54 21.25 23.67
C ILE A 23 18.27 20.09 23.06
N PRO A 24 18.19 18.87 23.60
CA PRO A 24 18.82 17.72 22.96
C PRO A 24 18.29 17.66 21.55
N ALA A 25 19.18 17.80 20.56
CA ALA A 25 18.84 17.56 19.17
C ALA A 25 18.22 16.17 19.12
N ARG A 26 16.90 16.10 18.94
CA ARG A 26 16.20 14.85 18.73
C ARG A 26 16.86 14.22 17.52
N SER A 27 17.60 13.15 17.73
CA SER A 27 18.15 12.37 16.63
C SER A 27 16.96 12.05 15.73
N GLN A 28 16.97 12.57 14.52
CA GLN A 28 15.99 12.12 13.52
C GLN A 28 16.23 10.62 13.37
N ASP A 29 15.25 9.81 13.81
CA ASP A 29 15.32 8.37 13.68
C ASP A 29 15.49 8.07 12.20
N ARG A 30 16.68 7.62 11.83
CA ARG A 30 16.95 7.17 10.46
C ARG A 30 16.12 5.92 10.22
N LEU A 31 15.49 5.86 9.06
CA LEU A 31 14.87 4.63 8.61
C LEU A 31 15.95 3.56 8.54
N LYS A 32 15.61 2.34 8.93
CA LYS A 32 16.51 1.18 8.84
C LYS A 32 15.72 0.00 8.28
N LEU A 33 16.15 -0.52 7.13
CA LEU A 33 15.60 -1.74 6.58
C LEU A 33 16.22 -2.94 7.32
N SER A 34 15.47 -3.43 8.30
CA SER A 34 15.89 -4.51 9.23
C SER A 34 15.12 -5.81 9.04
N THR A 35 13.92 -5.74 8.43
CA THR A 35 13.08 -6.92 8.18
C THR A 35 12.52 -6.89 6.77
N VAL A 36 12.76 -7.94 5.99
CA VAL A 36 12.16 -8.14 4.67
C VAL A 36 11.33 -9.42 4.64
N VAL A 37 10.14 -9.32 4.05
CA VAL A 37 9.31 -10.50 3.76
C VAL A 37 9.34 -10.75 2.25
N ILE A 38 9.73 -11.97 1.89
CA ILE A 38 9.70 -12.46 0.52
C ILE A 38 8.53 -13.44 0.41
N ASP A 39 7.70 -13.23 -0.59
CA ASP A 39 6.48 -13.99 -0.80
C ASP A 39 6.59 -14.83 -2.09
N PRO A 40 6.89 -16.13 -1.98
CA PRO A 40 6.81 -17.03 -3.13
C PRO A 40 5.34 -17.21 -3.51
N GLY A 41 4.92 -16.72 -4.68
CA GLY A 41 3.54 -16.86 -5.17
C GLY A 41 3.05 -18.31 -5.20
N HIS A 42 1.72 -18.50 -5.08
CA HIS A 42 1.04 -19.79 -5.13
C HIS A 42 1.49 -20.79 -4.06
N GLY A 43 1.27 -22.10 -4.27
CA GLY A 43 1.71 -23.18 -3.37
C GLY A 43 0.59 -24.13 -2.95
N GLY A 44 0.95 -25.36 -2.57
CA GLY A 44 0.00 -26.41 -2.22
C GLY A 44 -0.91 -26.77 -3.40
N HIS A 45 -2.23 -26.67 -3.18
CA HIS A 45 -3.25 -26.93 -4.22
C HIS A 45 -3.33 -25.82 -5.29
N ASP A 46 -2.80 -24.63 -5.01
CA ASP A 46 -2.66 -23.58 -6.01
C ASP A 46 -1.34 -23.75 -6.76
N SER A 47 -1.44 -24.26 -7.99
CA SER A 47 -0.27 -24.50 -8.85
C SER A 47 0.33 -23.24 -9.46
N GLY A 48 -0.44 -22.13 -9.52
CA GLY A 48 -0.16 -21.03 -10.43
C GLY A 48 -0.23 -21.47 -11.89
N CYS A 49 0.41 -20.72 -12.74
CA CYS A 49 0.53 -21.05 -14.16
C CYS A 49 1.36 -22.32 -14.38
N ILE A 50 1.02 -23.06 -15.45
CA ILE A 50 1.68 -24.32 -15.78
C ILE A 50 2.29 -24.20 -17.18
N SER A 51 3.53 -24.68 -17.35
CA SER A 51 4.18 -24.73 -18.64
C SER A 51 3.37 -25.58 -19.64
N ARG A 52 3.49 -25.30 -20.92
CA ARG A 52 2.72 -26.00 -21.98
C ARG A 52 2.97 -27.49 -22.01
N ASP A 53 4.20 -27.93 -21.76
CA ASP A 53 4.56 -29.34 -21.64
C ASP A 53 4.12 -30.00 -20.34
N LYS A 54 3.43 -29.22 -19.44
CA LYS A 54 2.90 -29.61 -18.11
C LYS A 54 3.97 -30.15 -17.15
N LYS A 55 5.25 -29.85 -17.39
CA LYS A 55 6.37 -30.34 -16.56
C LYS A 55 6.85 -29.34 -15.53
N THR A 56 6.42 -28.09 -15.61
CA THR A 56 6.88 -27.03 -14.72
C THR A 56 5.69 -26.23 -14.20
N TYR A 57 5.66 -26.03 -12.90
CA TYR A 57 4.63 -25.28 -12.19
C TYR A 57 5.23 -23.98 -11.67
N GLU A 58 4.49 -22.90 -11.79
CA GLU A 58 4.89 -21.60 -11.27
C GLU A 58 5.26 -21.66 -9.79
N LYS A 59 4.42 -22.30 -8.97
CA LYS A 59 4.65 -22.45 -7.52
C LYS A 59 6.04 -23.01 -7.16
N SER A 60 6.57 -23.88 -8.01
CA SER A 60 7.90 -24.50 -7.76
C SER A 60 9.04 -23.55 -8.11
N LEU A 61 8.90 -22.80 -9.21
CA LEU A 61 9.90 -21.83 -9.63
C LEU A 61 9.94 -20.61 -8.71
N THR A 62 8.77 -20.09 -8.33
CA THR A 62 8.68 -18.98 -7.41
C THR A 62 9.29 -19.31 -6.06
N LEU A 63 9.08 -20.52 -5.55
CA LEU A 63 9.68 -21.01 -4.31
C LEU A 63 11.21 -21.06 -4.40
N ASP A 64 11.76 -21.68 -5.45
CA ASP A 64 13.22 -21.81 -5.61
C ASP A 64 13.91 -20.46 -5.79
N ILE A 65 13.35 -19.55 -6.62
CA ILE A 65 13.88 -18.21 -6.83
C ILE A 65 13.85 -17.41 -5.50
N SER A 66 12.74 -17.47 -4.77
CA SER A 66 12.57 -16.77 -3.49
C SER A 66 13.54 -17.30 -2.42
N GLN A 67 13.75 -18.61 -2.35
CA GLN A 67 14.69 -19.21 -1.42
C GLN A 67 16.14 -18.80 -1.73
N ARG A 68 16.53 -18.75 -3.01
CA ARG A 68 17.84 -18.25 -3.45
C ARG A 68 18.02 -16.78 -3.10
N PHE A 69 17.01 -15.96 -3.36
CA PHE A 69 17.03 -14.53 -3.01
C PHE A 69 17.15 -14.34 -1.50
N ALA A 70 16.36 -15.05 -0.70
CA ALA A 70 16.42 -15.01 0.76
C ALA A 70 17.81 -15.41 1.29
N ARG A 71 18.41 -16.48 0.75
CA ARG A 71 19.75 -16.92 1.11
C ARG A 71 20.79 -15.84 0.79
N LYS A 72 20.75 -15.27 -0.41
CA LYS A 72 21.69 -14.21 -0.82
C LYS A 72 21.59 -12.97 0.07
N ILE A 73 20.36 -12.58 0.51
CA ILE A 73 20.22 -11.47 1.47
C ILE A 73 20.85 -11.84 2.82
N ARG A 74 20.57 -13.03 3.35
CA ARG A 74 21.14 -13.45 4.65
C ARG A 74 22.67 -13.51 4.64
N GLU A 75 23.25 -13.91 3.51
CA GLU A 75 24.71 -13.94 3.31
C GLU A 75 25.31 -12.52 3.22
N ALA A 76 24.66 -11.60 2.49
CA ALA A 76 25.15 -10.23 2.28
C ALA A 76 24.83 -9.28 3.46
N TYR A 77 23.74 -9.54 4.18
CA TYR A 77 23.21 -8.67 5.26
C TYR A 77 22.77 -9.53 6.46
N PRO A 78 23.70 -10.04 7.28
CA PRO A 78 23.37 -10.90 8.41
C PRO A 78 22.49 -10.25 9.49
N ASP A 79 22.45 -8.93 9.54
CA ASP A 79 21.62 -8.12 10.46
C ASP A 79 20.18 -7.93 9.94
N VAL A 80 19.88 -8.33 8.71
CA VAL A 80 18.54 -8.26 8.14
C VAL A 80 17.78 -9.55 8.41
N LYS A 81 16.63 -9.42 9.08
CA LYS A 81 15.69 -10.52 9.26
C LYS A 81 14.96 -10.80 7.94
N VAL A 82 15.15 -12.01 7.39
CA VAL A 82 14.49 -12.43 6.14
C VAL A 82 13.47 -13.51 6.45
N ILE A 83 12.21 -13.24 6.13
CA ILE A 83 11.07 -14.13 6.32
C ILE A 83 10.51 -14.51 4.94
N LEU A 84 10.18 -15.79 4.77
CA LEU A 84 9.43 -16.30 3.62
C LEU A 84 7.98 -16.55 4.07
N THR A 85 6.99 -16.14 3.26
CA THR A 85 5.57 -16.47 3.56
C THR A 85 5.31 -17.97 3.50
N ARG A 86 6.07 -18.68 2.66
CA ARG A 86 6.19 -20.14 2.65
C ARG A 86 7.61 -20.54 2.30
N ASN A 87 8.11 -21.60 2.92
CA ASN A 87 9.42 -22.19 2.67
C ASN A 87 9.35 -23.61 2.07
N GLU A 88 8.15 -24.08 1.81
CA GLU A 88 7.81 -25.38 1.27
C GLU A 88 6.59 -25.28 0.33
N ASP A 89 6.21 -26.38 -0.33
CA ASP A 89 5.03 -26.42 -1.19
C ASP A 89 3.75 -26.53 -0.35
N LYS A 90 3.33 -25.38 0.23
CA LYS A 90 2.08 -25.25 0.98
C LYS A 90 1.29 -24.04 0.50
N TYR A 91 -0.03 -24.12 0.61
CA TYR A 91 -0.92 -23.01 0.32
C TYR A 91 -0.87 -21.98 1.45
N VAL A 92 -0.79 -20.71 1.06
CA VAL A 92 -0.95 -19.55 1.96
C VAL A 92 -1.92 -18.59 1.29
N THR A 93 -2.99 -18.22 1.99
CA THR A 93 -4.01 -17.30 1.49
C THR A 93 -3.44 -15.93 1.18
N LEU A 94 -4.03 -15.17 0.24
CA LEU A 94 -3.53 -13.82 -0.08
C LEU A 94 -3.52 -12.91 1.16
N SER A 95 -4.58 -12.96 1.99
CA SER A 95 -4.60 -12.23 3.27
C SER A 95 -3.50 -12.71 4.23
N GLY A 96 -3.29 -14.02 4.34
CA GLY A 96 -2.25 -14.60 5.22
C GLY A 96 -0.84 -14.16 4.86
N ARG A 97 -0.54 -13.95 3.56
CA ARG A 97 0.76 -13.42 3.10
C ARG A 97 1.01 -12.01 3.64
N ALA A 98 0.01 -11.12 3.50
CA ALA A 98 0.07 -9.78 4.05
C ALA A 98 0.12 -9.78 5.59
N ASP A 99 -0.67 -10.65 6.25
CA ASP A 99 -0.67 -10.77 7.71
C ASP A 99 0.71 -11.21 8.25
N ILE A 100 1.40 -12.12 7.57
CA ILE A 100 2.77 -12.52 7.93
C ILE A 100 3.71 -11.30 7.89
N ALA A 101 3.61 -10.47 6.85
CA ALA A 101 4.45 -9.29 6.70
C ALA A 101 4.13 -8.22 7.75
N ASN A 102 2.85 -7.94 7.96
CA ASN A 102 2.38 -6.94 8.92
C ASN A 102 2.74 -7.33 10.36
N ASN A 103 2.51 -8.60 10.74
CA ASN A 103 2.83 -9.12 12.07
C ASN A 103 4.35 -9.16 12.34
N ALA A 104 5.14 -9.29 11.29
CA ALA A 104 6.61 -9.23 11.40
C ALA A 104 7.14 -7.79 11.53
N GLY A 105 6.30 -6.77 11.32
CA GLY A 105 6.74 -5.39 11.22
C GLY A 105 7.75 -5.21 10.09
N ALA A 106 7.48 -5.80 8.92
CA ALA A 106 8.43 -5.76 7.81
C ALA A 106 8.61 -4.34 7.25
N ASP A 107 9.84 -4.04 6.84
CA ASP A 107 10.19 -2.77 6.19
C ASP A 107 10.06 -2.84 4.67
N LEU A 108 9.95 -4.06 4.12
CA LEU A 108 9.78 -4.32 2.70
C LEU A 108 9.06 -5.66 2.49
N PHE A 109 8.11 -5.69 1.56
CA PHE A 109 7.42 -6.89 1.09
C PHE A 109 7.67 -7.10 -0.41
N VAL A 110 8.12 -8.31 -0.80
CA VAL A 110 8.43 -8.65 -2.19
C VAL A 110 7.74 -9.94 -2.57
N SER A 111 6.67 -9.86 -3.36
CA SER A 111 6.00 -11.02 -3.94
C SER A 111 6.65 -11.39 -5.29
N ILE A 112 6.93 -12.67 -5.50
CA ILE A 112 7.58 -13.20 -6.70
C ILE A 112 6.63 -14.15 -7.41
N LEU A 113 6.30 -13.81 -8.65
CA LEU A 113 5.37 -14.54 -9.52
C LEU A 113 5.97 -14.75 -10.91
N ILE A 114 5.29 -15.56 -11.73
CA ILE A 114 5.68 -15.86 -13.10
C ILE A 114 4.44 -15.79 -14.00
N ASN A 115 4.45 -14.85 -14.91
CA ASN A 115 3.36 -14.59 -15.84
C ASN A 115 3.13 -15.72 -16.85
N ALA A 116 1.97 -15.71 -17.46
CA ALA A 116 1.65 -16.56 -18.60
C ALA A 116 0.80 -15.80 -19.62
N GLN A 117 0.91 -16.21 -20.86
CA GLN A 117 0.00 -15.80 -21.93
C GLN A 117 -0.96 -16.97 -22.21
N ASP A 118 -2.26 -16.72 -22.15
CA ASP A 118 -3.30 -17.75 -22.31
C ASP A 118 -3.28 -18.35 -23.74
N LYS A 119 -3.13 -17.50 -24.74
CA LYS A 119 -3.06 -17.90 -26.15
C LYS A 119 -1.77 -17.35 -26.78
N GLY A 120 -0.87 -18.26 -27.20
CA GLY A 120 0.39 -17.88 -27.82
C GLY A 120 1.62 -18.06 -26.90
N THR A 121 2.82 -17.77 -27.43
CA THR A 121 4.12 -17.91 -26.76
C THR A 121 4.97 -16.65 -26.91
N SER A 122 4.43 -15.62 -27.56
CA SER A 122 5.20 -14.42 -27.92
C SER A 122 5.45 -13.48 -26.77
N ALA A 123 4.57 -13.47 -25.76
CA ALA A 123 4.78 -12.66 -24.58
C ALA A 123 5.97 -13.17 -23.78
N ASN A 124 6.88 -12.27 -23.42
CA ASN A 124 8.10 -12.54 -22.66
C ASN A 124 8.50 -11.34 -21.83
N GLY A 125 9.43 -11.54 -20.92
CA GLY A 125 10.03 -10.47 -20.14
C GLY A 125 9.48 -10.37 -18.72
N TYR A 126 10.06 -9.48 -17.95
CA TYR A 126 9.69 -9.22 -16.56
C TYR A 126 8.94 -7.89 -16.40
N SER A 127 8.09 -7.79 -15.40
CA SER A 127 7.38 -6.57 -15.00
C SER A 127 7.32 -6.45 -13.49
N ILE A 128 7.22 -5.22 -12.99
CA ILE A 128 7.12 -4.95 -11.56
C ILE A 128 5.86 -4.13 -11.31
N HIS A 129 5.12 -4.52 -10.29
CA HIS A 129 3.83 -3.95 -9.97
C HIS A 129 3.82 -3.41 -8.55
N CYS A 130 3.33 -2.19 -8.39
CA CYS A 130 3.01 -1.57 -7.10
C CYS A 130 1.49 -1.48 -6.94
N LEU A 131 1.01 -1.36 -5.70
CA LEU A 131 -0.40 -1.10 -5.47
C LEU A 131 -0.77 0.31 -5.95
N GLY A 132 -1.84 0.43 -6.70
CA GLY A 132 -2.39 1.72 -7.10
C GLY A 132 -3.06 1.69 -8.47
N GLN A 133 -3.32 2.89 -8.97
CA GLN A 133 -3.75 3.12 -10.35
C GLN A 133 -2.93 4.26 -10.94
N SER A 134 -2.40 4.07 -12.13
CA SER A 134 -1.67 5.13 -12.83
C SER A 134 -2.64 6.23 -13.29
N SER A 135 -2.32 7.48 -12.95
CA SER A 135 -3.09 8.66 -13.40
C SER A 135 -2.65 9.19 -14.78
N GLN A 136 -1.72 8.53 -15.46
CA GLN A 136 -1.23 8.99 -16.77
C GLN A 136 -2.27 8.70 -17.86
N LYS A 137 -2.94 9.76 -18.32
CA LYS A 137 -3.82 9.71 -19.49
C LYS A 137 -3.07 9.20 -20.73
N GLY A 138 -3.56 8.12 -21.33
CA GLY A 138 -3.07 7.58 -22.60
C GLY A 138 -2.18 6.33 -22.50
N ASN A 139 -1.75 5.92 -21.29
CA ASN A 139 -1.15 4.64 -21.02
C ASN A 139 -1.96 3.94 -19.92
N ASP A 140 -3.20 3.58 -20.26
CA ASP A 140 -4.01 2.81 -19.31
C ASP A 140 -3.45 1.37 -19.24
N LEU A 141 -2.38 1.23 -18.45
CA LEU A 141 -1.79 -0.07 -18.13
C LEU A 141 -2.77 -0.91 -17.30
N PHE A 142 -3.73 -0.25 -16.65
CA PHE A 142 -4.79 -0.91 -15.90
C PHE A 142 -5.58 -1.87 -16.79
N ASP A 143 -6.07 -1.41 -17.93
CA ASP A 143 -6.81 -2.29 -18.86
C ASP A 143 -5.94 -3.43 -19.40
N LYS A 144 -4.64 -3.17 -19.62
CA LYS A 144 -3.70 -4.17 -20.13
C LYS A 144 -3.33 -5.23 -19.06
N ASN A 145 -3.28 -4.83 -17.80
CA ASN A 145 -2.90 -5.70 -16.68
C ASN A 145 -4.12 -6.25 -15.93
N LEU A 146 -5.34 -5.79 -16.25
CA LEU A 146 -6.55 -6.22 -15.54
C LEU A 146 -6.73 -7.74 -15.57
N GLU A 147 -6.48 -8.37 -16.71
CA GLU A 147 -6.57 -9.83 -16.84
C GLU A 147 -5.52 -10.55 -15.98
N LEU A 148 -4.31 -9.99 -15.88
CA LEU A 148 -3.29 -10.48 -14.94
C LEU A 148 -3.79 -10.35 -13.50
N CYS A 149 -4.29 -9.15 -13.10
CA CYS A 149 -4.82 -8.93 -11.77
C CYS A 149 -6.00 -9.86 -11.43
N LYS A 150 -6.92 -10.08 -12.38
CA LYS A 150 -8.03 -11.03 -12.22
C LYS A 150 -7.52 -12.43 -11.95
N ARG A 151 -6.55 -12.89 -12.73
CA ARG A 151 -5.96 -14.22 -12.56
C ARG A 151 -5.32 -14.37 -11.19
N GLU A 152 -4.45 -13.45 -10.80
CA GLU A 152 -3.73 -13.52 -9.53
C GLU A 152 -4.67 -13.33 -8.32
N ASN A 153 -5.66 -12.46 -8.43
CA ASN A 153 -6.65 -12.27 -7.38
C ASN A 153 -7.67 -13.42 -7.29
N SER A 154 -7.90 -14.17 -8.39
CA SER A 154 -8.89 -15.27 -8.41
C SER A 154 -8.52 -16.44 -7.49
N VAL A 155 -7.30 -16.51 -7.01
CA VAL A 155 -6.85 -17.48 -5.98
C VAL A 155 -7.71 -17.43 -4.72
N ILE A 156 -8.33 -16.27 -4.40
CA ILE A 156 -9.28 -16.17 -3.27
C ILE A 156 -10.49 -17.10 -3.43
N LEU A 157 -10.90 -17.43 -4.65
CA LEU A 157 -12.03 -18.34 -4.93
C LEU A 157 -11.75 -19.79 -4.52
N LEU A 158 -10.50 -20.12 -4.20
CA LEU A 158 -10.11 -21.42 -3.65
C LEU A 158 -10.38 -21.53 -2.13
N GLU A 159 -10.84 -20.45 -1.50
CA GLU A 159 -11.13 -20.39 -0.06
C GLU A 159 -12.64 -20.47 0.18
N ASP A 160 -13.07 -21.35 1.09
CA ASP A 160 -14.51 -21.60 1.37
C ASP A 160 -15.22 -20.35 1.92
N ASP A 161 -14.50 -19.49 2.64
CA ASP A 161 -15.01 -18.29 3.31
C ASP A 161 -14.66 -16.97 2.59
N TYR A 162 -14.26 -17.05 1.30
CA TYR A 162 -13.72 -15.90 0.58
C TYR A 162 -14.62 -14.66 0.60
N LYS A 163 -15.95 -14.83 0.48
CA LYS A 163 -16.90 -13.70 0.45
C LYS A 163 -16.83 -12.84 1.72
N THR A 164 -16.74 -13.50 2.88
CA THR A 164 -16.64 -12.80 4.17
C THR A 164 -15.24 -12.23 4.38
N LYS A 165 -14.23 -13.04 4.13
CA LYS A 165 -12.82 -12.69 4.35
C LYS A 165 -12.35 -11.54 3.46
N TYR A 166 -12.79 -11.52 2.20
CA TYR A 166 -12.44 -10.50 1.22
C TYR A 166 -13.53 -9.43 1.04
N GLN A 167 -14.45 -9.30 2.01
CA GLN A 167 -15.44 -8.23 2.11
C GLN A 167 -16.30 -8.06 0.85
N GLY A 168 -16.61 -9.17 0.18
CA GLY A 168 -17.41 -9.18 -1.04
C GLY A 168 -16.67 -8.78 -2.30
N PHE A 169 -15.33 -8.66 -2.26
CA PHE A 169 -14.52 -8.47 -3.46
C PHE A 169 -14.71 -9.67 -4.41
N ASP A 170 -15.05 -9.39 -5.66
CA ASP A 170 -15.16 -10.36 -6.73
C ASP A 170 -14.05 -10.11 -7.76
N PRO A 171 -13.07 -11.01 -7.90
CA PRO A 171 -11.97 -10.84 -8.84
C PRO A 171 -12.42 -10.88 -10.30
N SER A 172 -13.62 -11.38 -10.60
CA SER A 172 -14.19 -11.39 -11.96
C SER A 172 -14.92 -10.10 -12.33
N ASP A 173 -15.34 -9.31 -11.33
CA ASP A 173 -16.08 -8.07 -11.55
C ASP A 173 -15.13 -6.86 -11.64
N PRO A 174 -15.03 -6.20 -12.83
CA PRO A 174 -14.23 -4.98 -12.97
C PRO A 174 -14.59 -3.86 -11.99
N GLN A 175 -15.85 -3.80 -11.51
CA GLN A 175 -16.27 -2.78 -10.54
C GLN A 175 -15.63 -2.99 -9.17
N SER A 176 -15.33 -4.23 -8.79
CA SER A 176 -14.60 -4.55 -7.56
C SER A 176 -13.21 -3.90 -7.52
N TYR A 177 -12.60 -3.66 -8.68
CA TYR A 177 -11.28 -3.05 -8.78
C TYR A 177 -11.28 -1.53 -8.64
N ILE A 178 -12.42 -0.86 -8.81
CA ILE A 178 -12.54 0.60 -8.64
C ILE A 178 -12.18 1.00 -7.21
N PHE A 179 -12.46 0.12 -6.25
CA PHE A 179 -12.10 0.33 -4.84
C PHE A 179 -10.59 0.58 -4.64
N PHE A 180 -9.75 -0.16 -5.36
CA PHE A 180 -8.30 0.00 -5.27
C PHE A 180 -7.80 1.34 -5.83
N SER A 181 -8.51 1.91 -6.81
CA SER A 181 -8.16 3.20 -7.41
C SER A 181 -8.36 4.38 -6.46
N LEU A 182 -9.23 4.20 -5.46
CA LEU A 182 -9.54 5.23 -4.45
C LEU A 182 -8.61 5.15 -3.23
N MET A 183 -7.80 4.11 -3.11
CA MET A 183 -6.91 3.90 -1.98
C MET A 183 -5.56 4.58 -2.23
N GLN A 184 -5.24 5.58 -1.42
CA GLN A 184 -3.88 6.14 -1.39
C GLN A 184 -2.98 5.19 -0.60
N ASN A 185 -1.95 4.66 -1.24
CA ASN A 185 -0.93 3.86 -0.57
C ASN A 185 0.11 4.82 0.05
N ALA A 186 0.15 4.86 1.39
CA ALA A 186 1.13 5.67 2.13
C ALA A 186 2.60 5.30 1.82
N HIS A 187 2.83 4.10 1.29
CA HIS A 187 4.16 3.56 0.99
C HIS A 187 4.47 3.52 -0.51
N LEU A 188 3.60 4.13 -1.35
CA LEU A 188 3.72 4.06 -2.81
C LEU A 188 5.06 4.59 -3.31
N GLU A 189 5.55 5.70 -2.77
CA GLU A 189 6.82 6.30 -3.18
C GLU A 189 7.99 5.32 -3.03
N HIS A 190 8.14 4.72 -1.83
CA HIS A 190 9.20 3.74 -1.59
C HIS A 190 8.98 2.45 -2.39
N SER A 191 7.73 2.04 -2.62
CA SER A 191 7.40 0.90 -3.50
C SER A 191 7.86 1.17 -4.94
N LEU A 192 7.59 2.36 -5.48
CA LEU A 192 8.02 2.76 -6.83
C LEU A 192 9.54 2.86 -6.94
N ILE A 193 10.22 3.37 -5.90
CA ILE A 193 11.68 3.41 -5.83
C ILE A 193 12.25 2.00 -5.91
N PHE A 194 11.77 1.08 -5.08
CA PHE A 194 12.23 -0.31 -5.11
C PHE A 194 11.89 -1.01 -6.44
N ALA A 195 10.69 -0.78 -6.97
CA ALA A 195 10.28 -1.32 -8.27
C ALA A 195 11.21 -0.86 -9.41
N SER A 196 11.63 0.40 -9.39
CA SER A 196 12.61 0.93 -10.34
C SER A 196 13.98 0.27 -10.18
N ASP A 197 14.43 0.08 -8.93
CA ASP A 197 15.71 -0.61 -8.65
C ASP A 197 15.68 -2.06 -9.16
N VAL A 198 14.52 -2.77 -9.01
CA VAL A 198 14.33 -4.11 -9.59
C VAL A 198 14.36 -4.07 -11.11
N ALA A 199 13.63 -3.13 -11.73
CA ALA A 199 13.59 -2.98 -13.18
C ALA A 199 14.99 -2.74 -13.77
N ASP A 200 15.82 -1.96 -13.10
CA ASP A 200 17.19 -1.67 -13.52
C ASP A 200 18.14 -2.85 -13.25
N ALA A 201 18.03 -3.50 -12.10
CA ALA A 201 18.90 -4.62 -11.75
C ALA A 201 18.64 -5.86 -12.63
N MET A 202 17.41 -6.06 -13.09
CA MET A 202 17.04 -7.16 -13.99
C MET A 202 17.57 -6.97 -15.41
N LYS A 203 17.96 -5.77 -15.82
CA LYS A 203 18.57 -5.52 -17.12
C LYS A 203 19.88 -6.32 -17.26
N GLY A 204 20.02 -7.01 -18.39
CA GLY A 204 21.20 -7.87 -18.62
C GLY A 204 21.15 -9.22 -17.91
N GLY A 205 20.05 -9.55 -17.25
CA GLY A 205 19.79 -10.88 -16.70
C GLY A 205 19.33 -11.89 -17.77
N PRO A 206 18.96 -13.10 -17.34
CA PRO A 206 18.55 -14.16 -18.27
C PRO A 206 17.19 -13.88 -18.91
N ILE A 207 16.37 -13.03 -18.31
CA ILE A 207 15.12 -12.51 -18.86
C ILE A 207 15.37 -11.10 -19.35
N THR A 208 15.38 -10.90 -20.66
CA THR A 208 15.97 -9.71 -21.28
C THR A 208 14.99 -8.55 -21.46
N ARG A 209 13.69 -8.84 -21.65
CA ARG A 209 12.69 -7.81 -21.96
C ARG A 209 12.16 -7.18 -20.68
N ASN A 210 12.43 -5.90 -20.48
CA ASN A 210 11.80 -5.08 -19.44
C ASN A 210 10.42 -4.60 -19.94
N ARG A 211 9.34 -4.94 -19.23
CA ARG A 211 7.98 -4.49 -19.51
C ARG A 211 7.58 -3.27 -18.71
N GLY A 212 8.45 -2.83 -17.81
CA GLY A 212 8.27 -1.61 -17.01
C GLY A 212 7.74 -1.85 -15.61
N VAL A 213 7.52 -0.72 -14.95
CA VAL A 213 6.86 -0.62 -13.64
C VAL A 213 5.45 -0.09 -13.85
N SER A 214 4.48 -0.71 -13.21
CA SER A 214 3.07 -0.30 -13.26
C SER A 214 2.45 -0.26 -11.87
N GLN A 215 1.30 0.39 -11.78
CA GLN A 215 0.47 0.41 -10.58
C GLN A 215 -0.81 -0.35 -10.88
N ASP A 216 -1.02 -1.43 -10.13
CA ASP A 216 -2.08 -2.39 -10.42
C ASP A 216 -2.76 -2.87 -9.12
N PRO A 217 -4.03 -3.28 -9.18
CA PRO A 217 -4.83 -3.64 -8.01
C PRO A 217 -4.63 -5.09 -7.57
N PHE A 218 -3.42 -5.45 -7.17
CA PHE A 218 -3.15 -6.77 -6.61
C PHE A 218 -3.56 -6.84 -5.14
N TRP A 219 -4.40 -7.80 -4.81
CA TRP A 219 -4.90 -8.00 -3.45
C TRP A 219 -3.77 -8.25 -2.45
N VAL A 220 -2.77 -9.02 -2.80
CA VAL A 220 -1.65 -9.35 -1.93
C VAL A 220 -0.87 -8.10 -1.48
N LEU A 221 -0.85 -7.03 -2.29
CA LEU A 221 -0.22 -5.77 -1.95
C LEU A 221 -1.13 -4.83 -1.16
N TRP A 222 -2.45 -4.99 -1.28
CA TRP A 222 -3.42 -4.06 -0.70
C TRP A 222 -3.38 -4.01 0.83
N ARG A 223 -3.19 -5.16 1.48
CA ARG A 223 -3.23 -5.24 2.94
C ARG A 223 -1.88 -5.03 3.62
N THR A 224 -0.82 -4.82 2.86
CA THR A 224 0.52 -4.58 3.40
C THR A 224 0.64 -3.16 3.97
N THR A 225 1.34 -3.03 5.10
CA THR A 225 1.54 -1.75 5.82
C THR A 225 2.99 -1.24 5.69
N MET A 226 3.69 -1.68 4.66
CA MET A 226 5.06 -1.31 4.32
C MET A 226 5.21 -1.14 2.80
N PRO A 227 6.33 -0.60 2.29
CA PRO A 227 6.68 -0.66 0.87
C PRO A 227 6.54 -2.08 0.33
N SER A 228 5.81 -2.25 -0.77
CA SER A 228 5.47 -3.56 -1.31
C SER A 228 5.46 -3.57 -2.83
N VAL A 229 5.98 -4.63 -3.41
CA VAL A 229 5.99 -4.87 -4.85
C VAL A 229 5.66 -6.32 -5.17
N LEU A 230 5.10 -6.52 -6.38
CA LEU A 230 4.94 -7.82 -7.01
C LEU A 230 5.83 -7.84 -8.25
N VAL A 231 6.66 -8.86 -8.36
CA VAL A 231 7.62 -9.03 -9.47
C VAL A 231 7.24 -10.25 -10.28
N GLU A 232 6.83 -10.01 -11.49
CA GLU A 232 6.66 -11.02 -12.55
C GLU A 232 8.04 -11.25 -13.20
N VAL A 233 8.71 -12.33 -12.85
CA VAL A 233 10.12 -12.53 -13.26
C VAL A 233 10.30 -13.00 -14.68
N GLY A 234 9.22 -13.43 -15.36
CA GLY A 234 9.23 -13.93 -16.74
C GLY A 234 7.90 -14.53 -17.13
N PHE A 235 7.82 -15.16 -18.31
CA PHE A 235 6.63 -15.84 -18.81
C PHE A 235 6.87 -17.35 -18.89
N ILE A 236 6.10 -18.15 -18.13
CA ILE A 236 6.18 -19.62 -18.18
C ILE A 236 5.70 -20.18 -19.51
N SER A 237 4.89 -19.41 -20.25
CA SER A 237 4.39 -19.75 -21.58
C SER A 237 5.39 -19.45 -22.71
N ASN A 238 6.48 -18.71 -22.43
CA ASN A 238 7.51 -18.38 -23.41
C ASN A 238 8.70 -19.33 -23.29
N ASP A 239 9.13 -19.93 -24.40
CA ASP A 239 10.17 -20.95 -24.36
C ASP A 239 11.53 -20.45 -23.90
N LYS A 240 11.90 -19.19 -24.22
CA LYS A 240 13.17 -18.60 -23.78
C LYS A 240 13.16 -18.26 -22.29
N ASP A 241 12.10 -17.61 -21.82
CA ASP A 241 11.95 -17.27 -20.40
C ASP A 241 11.86 -18.56 -19.56
N LEU A 242 11.10 -19.56 -20.04
CA LEU A 242 10.96 -20.84 -19.38
C LEU A 242 12.30 -21.59 -19.31
N ALA A 243 13.07 -21.61 -20.40
CA ALA A 243 14.39 -22.25 -20.41
C ALA A 243 15.33 -21.58 -19.38
N ALA A 244 15.34 -20.26 -19.30
CA ALA A 244 16.11 -19.53 -18.32
C ALA A 244 15.67 -19.87 -16.89
N MET A 245 14.35 -19.88 -16.61
CA MET A 245 13.82 -20.20 -15.28
C MET A 245 13.96 -21.69 -14.90
N ARG A 246 14.04 -22.60 -15.87
CA ARG A 246 14.33 -24.03 -15.63
C ARG A 246 15.79 -24.27 -15.27
N SER A 247 16.72 -23.46 -15.78
CA SER A 247 18.13 -23.62 -15.46
C SER A 247 18.45 -23.16 -14.03
N VAL A 248 19.39 -23.84 -13.39
CA VAL A 248 19.87 -23.47 -12.03
C VAL A 248 20.53 -22.10 -12.10
N GLU A 249 21.34 -21.89 -13.11
CA GLU A 249 22.10 -20.65 -13.39
C GLU A 249 21.15 -19.46 -13.60
N GLY A 250 20.10 -19.66 -14.39
CA GLY A 250 19.13 -18.59 -14.67
C GLY A 250 18.36 -18.17 -13.40
N ARG A 251 17.91 -19.13 -12.59
CA ARG A 251 17.26 -18.79 -11.31
C ARG A 251 18.24 -18.12 -10.35
N ASP A 252 19.50 -18.55 -10.31
CA ASP A 252 20.50 -17.93 -9.45
C ASP A 252 20.83 -16.50 -9.90
N GLN A 253 20.89 -16.24 -11.21
CA GLN A 253 21.06 -14.90 -11.76
C GLN A 253 19.86 -14.00 -11.49
N ILE A 254 18.61 -14.50 -11.61
CA ILE A 254 17.40 -13.74 -11.23
C ILE A 254 17.48 -13.34 -9.76
N ALA A 255 17.78 -14.30 -8.86
CA ALA A 255 17.92 -14.02 -7.43
C ALA A 255 19.08 -13.05 -7.14
N GLY A 256 20.18 -13.12 -7.89
CA GLY A 256 21.30 -12.18 -7.79
C GLY A 256 20.92 -10.76 -8.20
N ASN A 257 20.12 -10.62 -9.25
CA ASN A 257 19.60 -9.33 -9.69
C ASN A 257 18.63 -8.73 -8.66
N LEU A 258 17.77 -9.56 -8.06
CA LEU A 258 16.90 -9.12 -6.95
C LEU A 258 17.71 -8.67 -5.72
N LEU A 259 18.81 -9.37 -5.40
CA LEU A 259 19.74 -8.93 -4.34
C LEU A 259 20.35 -7.57 -4.68
N LYS A 260 20.77 -7.36 -5.93
CA LYS A 260 21.35 -6.06 -6.36
C LYS A 260 20.33 -4.92 -6.18
N ALA A 261 19.07 -5.15 -6.56
CA ALA A 261 17.98 -4.20 -6.34
C ALA A 261 17.76 -3.93 -4.83
N PHE A 262 17.69 -4.99 -4.03
CA PHE A 262 17.56 -4.89 -2.59
C PHE A 262 18.70 -4.08 -1.96
N SER A 263 19.94 -4.34 -2.36
CA SER A 263 21.12 -3.62 -1.87
C SER A 263 21.07 -2.13 -2.20
N THR A 264 20.67 -1.79 -3.43
CA THR A 264 20.51 -0.39 -3.87
C THR A 264 19.43 0.31 -3.05
N PHE A 265 18.28 -0.32 -2.91
CA PHE A 265 17.16 0.21 -2.13
C PHE A 265 17.52 0.36 -0.65
N LYS A 266 18.09 -0.69 -0.01
CA LYS A 266 18.47 -0.66 1.40
C LYS A 266 19.45 0.47 1.69
N ASN A 267 20.47 0.64 0.86
CA ASN A 267 21.44 1.73 1.02
C ASN A 267 20.76 3.11 0.98
N ARG A 268 19.79 3.31 0.10
CA ARG A 268 19.04 4.57 -0.01
C ARG A 268 18.08 4.74 1.17
N TYR A 269 17.35 3.68 1.52
CA TYR A 269 16.37 3.66 2.60
C TYR A 269 17.02 3.96 3.96
N ASP A 270 18.13 3.31 4.28
CA ASP A 270 18.85 3.48 5.55
C ASP A 270 19.50 4.88 5.68
N HIS A 271 19.72 5.59 4.56
CA HIS A 271 20.24 6.96 4.56
C HIS A 271 19.15 8.01 4.44
N SER A 272 17.90 7.63 4.21
CA SER A 272 16.79 8.57 4.22
C SER A 272 16.49 8.98 5.66
N THR A 273 16.33 10.28 5.89
CA THR A 273 15.78 10.79 7.15
C THR A 273 14.29 10.54 7.12
N GLY A 274 13.69 10.07 8.20
CA GLY A 274 12.27 9.72 8.34
C GLY A 274 11.25 10.84 8.04
N SER A 275 11.63 11.80 7.22
CA SER A 275 10.82 12.97 6.83
C SER A 275 9.78 12.68 5.75
N THR A 276 9.70 11.48 5.18
CA THR A 276 8.72 11.15 4.14
C THR A 276 7.72 10.07 4.52
N ALA A 277 7.91 9.35 5.63
CA ALA A 277 6.82 8.60 6.23
C ALA A 277 6.10 9.56 7.17
N SER A 278 5.00 10.14 6.71
CA SER A 278 4.14 11.00 7.51
C SER A 278 3.53 10.24 8.70
N THR A 279 4.33 10.05 9.75
CA THR A 279 3.85 10.05 11.13
C THR A 279 3.95 11.47 11.66
N ALA A 280 3.62 12.45 10.85
CA ALA A 280 3.41 13.79 11.33
C ALA A 280 2.12 13.80 12.17
N LYS A 281 2.30 13.65 13.48
CA LYS A 281 1.36 14.20 14.44
C LYS A 281 1.12 15.63 13.97
N PRO A 282 -0.11 16.04 13.65
CA PRO A 282 -0.36 17.39 13.16
C PRO A 282 0.12 18.39 14.19
N ALA A 283 1.05 19.26 13.78
CA ALA A 283 1.30 20.50 14.51
C ALA A 283 -0.02 21.32 14.53
N PRO A 284 -0.32 22.07 15.58
CA PRO A 284 -1.52 22.89 15.63
C PRO A 284 -1.42 23.90 14.47
N VAL A 285 -2.29 23.76 13.52
CA VAL A 285 -2.47 24.75 12.45
C VAL A 285 -3.14 25.94 13.08
N ALA A 286 -2.49 27.10 12.99
CA ALA A 286 -3.08 28.38 13.35
C ALA A 286 -4.43 28.53 12.63
N GLU A 287 -5.45 28.95 13.37
CA GLU A 287 -6.80 29.21 12.89
C GLU A 287 -6.77 30.23 11.74
N ALA A 288 -6.99 29.75 10.51
CA ALA A 288 -7.38 30.62 9.41
C ALA A 288 -8.89 30.86 9.53
N LYS A 289 -9.29 32.13 9.56
CA LYS A 289 -10.70 32.57 9.56
C LYS A 289 -11.47 31.96 8.40
N PRO A 290 -12.74 31.60 8.61
CA PRO A 290 -13.56 30.98 7.58
C PRO A 290 -14.01 32.04 6.56
N GLU A 291 -13.65 31.83 5.29
CA GLU A 291 -14.40 32.42 4.18
C GLU A 291 -15.56 31.50 3.82
N ASN A 292 -16.69 32.14 3.55
CA ASN A 292 -18.01 31.57 3.37
C ASN A 292 -18.07 30.42 2.32
N GLY A 293 -18.24 29.19 2.80
CA GLY A 293 -18.65 28.00 2.06
C GLY A 293 -19.89 27.36 2.72
N PRO A 294 -20.65 26.48 2.05
CA PRO A 294 -21.91 25.96 2.59
C PRO A 294 -21.71 25.25 3.94
N ALA A 295 -22.65 25.48 4.83
CA ALA A 295 -22.63 25.17 6.25
C ALA A 295 -22.31 23.70 6.58
N VAL A 296 -21.34 23.49 7.45
CA VAL A 296 -21.16 22.19 8.13
C VAL A 296 -22.23 22.08 9.21
N VAL A 297 -23.21 21.18 9.03
CA VAL A 297 -24.17 20.84 10.07
C VAL A 297 -23.44 20.03 11.14
N LYS A 298 -23.26 20.60 12.31
CA LYS A 298 -22.91 19.83 13.53
C LYS A 298 -24.21 19.28 14.10
N PRO A 299 -24.40 17.95 14.16
CA PRO A 299 -25.56 17.40 14.85
C PRO A 299 -25.43 17.66 16.36
N GLU A 300 -26.56 17.88 17.02
CA GLU A 300 -26.66 17.84 18.49
C GLU A 300 -26.21 16.49 19.03
N GLU A 301 -25.48 16.47 20.14
CA GLU A 301 -25.04 15.24 20.79
C GLU A 301 -26.26 14.39 21.17
N GLY A 302 -26.33 13.16 20.59
CA GLY A 302 -27.37 12.17 20.88
C GLY A 302 -28.39 11.91 19.76
N SER A 303 -28.36 12.67 18.65
CA SER A 303 -29.30 12.43 17.54
C SER A 303 -28.82 11.33 16.59
N THR A 304 -29.76 10.47 16.15
CA THR A 304 -29.53 9.52 15.08
C THR A 304 -29.48 10.27 13.75
N VAL A 305 -28.39 10.10 12.97
CA VAL A 305 -28.22 10.68 11.64
C VAL A 305 -27.97 9.58 10.62
N TYR A 306 -28.65 9.64 9.50
CA TYR A 306 -28.40 8.79 8.34
C TYR A 306 -27.63 9.59 7.29
N GLY A 307 -26.83 8.91 6.47
CA GLY A 307 -26.11 9.52 5.36
C GLY A 307 -25.54 8.48 4.42
N ILE A 308 -25.10 8.91 3.26
CA ILE A 308 -24.48 8.02 2.27
C ILE A 308 -22.98 8.03 2.48
N GLN A 309 -22.42 6.98 3.05
CA GLN A 309 -20.98 6.87 3.22
C GLN A 309 -20.31 6.64 1.86
N VAL A 310 -19.49 7.60 1.46
CA VAL A 310 -18.79 7.60 0.16
C VAL A 310 -17.29 7.42 0.29
N LEU A 311 -16.74 7.65 1.49
CA LEU A 311 -15.30 7.58 1.70
C LEU A 311 -14.98 7.23 3.16
N ALA A 312 -13.89 6.46 3.34
CA ALA A 312 -13.19 6.30 4.61
C ALA A 312 -11.69 6.47 4.35
N THR A 313 -11.04 7.39 5.06
CA THR A 313 -9.64 7.75 4.82
C THR A 313 -8.94 8.12 6.12
N SER A 314 -7.63 7.94 6.19
CA SER A 314 -6.81 8.42 7.31
C SER A 314 -6.50 9.92 7.23
N ARG A 315 -6.67 10.54 6.05
CA ARG A 315 -6.47 11.98 5.85
C ARG A 315 -7.79 12.72 5.99
N ARG A 316 -7.78 13.80 6.78
CA ARG A 316 -8.93 14.69 6.87
C ARG A 316 -9.10 15.49 5.58
N MET A 317 -10.33 15.53 5.05
CA MET A 317 -10.70 16.32 3.87
C MET A 317 -11.56 17.52 4.29
N SER A 318 -11.45 18.61 3.54
CA SER A 318 -12.34 19.77 3.77
C SER A 318 -13.72 19.48 3.18
N SER A 319 -14.77 20.09 3.74
CA SER A 319 -16.16 19.96 3.25
C SER A 319 -16.34 20.51 1.83
N GLY A 320 -15.46 21.40 1.37
CA GLY A 320 -15.46 21.96 0.02
C GLY A 320 -14.59 21.18 -0.99
N ASP A 321 -14.05 20.02 -0.60
CA ASP A 321 -13.22 19.23 -1.50
C ASP A 321 -14.01 18.82 -2.75
N SER A 322 -13.37 18.91 -3.92
CA SER A 322 -13.96 18.57 -5.22
C SER A 322 -14.46 17.12 -5.31
N PHE A 323 -13.93 16.23 -4.48
CA PHE A 323 -14.41 14.86 -4.32
C PHE A 323 -15.91 14.80 -3.99
N PHE A 324 -16.40 15.71 -3.15
CA PHE A 324 -17.81 15.71 -2.73
C PHE A 324 -18.76 16.29 -3.79
N LYS A 325 -18.26 16.77 -4.93
CA LYS A 325 -19.05 17.25 -6.08
C LYS A 325 -20.15 18.25 -5.68
N GLY A 326 -19.90 19.06 -4.66
CA GLY A 326 -20.86 20.05 -4.15
C GLY A 326 -21.96 19.49 -3.26
N TYR A 327 -21.96 18.19 -2.95
CA TYR A 327 -22.87 17.63 -1.96
C TYR A 327 -22.46 18.03 -0.54
N GLU A 328 -23.45 18.27 0.29
CA GLU A 328 -23.24 18.43 1.73
C GLU A 328 -22.61 17.15 2.31
N SER A 329 -21.54 17.32 3.09
CA SER A 329 -20.81 16.19 3.67
C SER A 329 -20.66 16.34 5.17
N MET A 330 -20.77 15.23 5.89
CA MET A 330 -20.51 15.11 7.33
C MET A 330 -19.32 14.19 7.56
N GLU A 331 -18.36 14.68 8.33
CA GLU A 331 -17.22 13.89 8.80
C GLU A 331 -17.59 13.12 10.07
N VAL A 332 -17.26 11.84 10.12
CA VAL A 332 -17.37 10.99 11.31
C VAL A 332 -16.02 10.33 11.56
N LYS A 333 -15.41 10.61 12.71
CA LYS A 333 -14.14 9.96 13.09
C LYS A 333 -14.43 8.62 13.77
N VAL A 334 -13.89 7.54 13.22
CA VAL A 334 -14.00 6.19 13.80
C VAL A 334 -12.59 5.60 13.91
N GLY A 335 -12.07 5.51 15.12
CA GLY A 335 -10.67 5.13 15.34
C GLY A 335 -9.70 6.10 14.64
N ASN A 336 -8.83 5.59 13.79
CA ASN A 336 -7.86 6.39 13.01
C ASN A 336 -8.37 6.83 11.64
N LEU A 337 -9.65 6.57 11.31
CA LEU A 337 -10.24 6.89 10.02
C LEU A 337 -11.26 8.01 10.13
N TYR A 338 -11.27 8.89 9.13
CA TYR A 338 -12.34 9.85 8.84
C TYR A 338 -13.26 9.21 7.81
N LYS A 339 -14.54 9.08 8.15
CA LYS A 339 -15.59 8.58 7.25
C LYS A 339 -16.48 9.76 6.84
N TYR A 340 -16.77 9.85 5.56
CA TYR A 340 -17.55 10.96 5.00
C TYR A 340 -18.91 10.45 4.53
N LEU A 341 -19.95 11.08 5.09
CA LEU A 341 -21.32 10.81 4.73
C LEU A 341 -21.85 11.99 3.93
N LEU A 342 -22.41 11.75 2.74
CA LEU A 342 -23.10 12.76 1.97
C LEU A 342 -24.57 12.85 2.38
N VAL A 343 -25.14 14.04 2.22
CA VAL A 343 -26.53 14.38 2.52
C VAL A 343 -27.02 13.83 3.86
N PRO A 344 -26.35 14.19 4.97
CA PRO A 344 -26.73 13.73 6.29
C PRO A 344 -28.13 14.23 6.64
N ASP A 345 -29.03 13.33 7.07
CA ASP A 345 -30.41 13.65 7.46
C ASP A 345 -30.87 12.75 8.61
N GLY A 346 -31.77 13.25 9.44
CA GLY A 346 -32.40 12.46 10.51
C GLY A 346 -33.40 11.40 9.98
N SER A 347 -33.79 11.49 8.70
CA SER A 347 -34.75 10.59 8.06
C SER A 347 -34.06 9.62 7.09
N LEU A 348 -34.20 8.32 7.38
CA LEU A 348 -33.70 7.26 6.50
C LEU A 348 -34.37 7.31 5.10
N GLU A 349 -35.65 7.67 5.04
CA GLU A 349 -36.39 7.73 3.78
C GLU A 349 -35.82 8.76 2.82
N LYS A 350 -35.55 9.96 3.29
CA LYS A 350 -34.91 11.03 2.50
C LYS A 350 -33.53 10.61 2.00
N VAL A 351 -32.72 9.95 2.84
CA VAL A 351 -31.40 9.48 2.43
C VAL A 351 -31.52 8.37 1.39
N ARG A 352 -32.52 7.48 1.47
CA ARG A 352 -32.79 6.46 0.44
C ARG A 352 -33.19 7.05 -0.92
N GLU A 353 -33.97 8.10 -0.93
CA GLU A 353 -34.31 8.82 -2.18
C GLU A 353 -33.04 9.39 -2.83
N ARG A 354 -32.23 10.08 -2.04
CA ARG A 354 -30.96 10.67 -2.54
C ARG A 354 -29.94 9.61 -2.92
N PHE A 355 -29.99 8.42 -2.31
CA PHE A 355 -29.08 7.33 -2.65
C PHE A 355 -29.20 6.90 -4.11
N LYS A 356 -30.40 6.89 -4.69
CA LYS A 356 -30.62 6.56 -6.12
C LYS A 356 -29.89 7.53 -7.06
N GLU A 357 -29.81 8.81 -6.70
CA GLU A 357 -29.11 9.84 -7.46
C GLU A 357 -27.60 9.79 -7.28
N ILE A 358 -27.16 9.51 -6.06
CA ILE A 358 -25.75 9.61 -5.63
C ILE A 358 -24.98 8.35 -5.91
N SER A 359 -25.56 7.17 -5.75
CA SER A 359 -24.89 5.88 -5.90
C SER A 359 -24.22 5.66 -7.27
N PRO A 360 -24.76 6.14 -8.41
CA PRO A 360 -24.05 6.04 -9.69
C PRO A 360 -22.79 6.91 -9.77
N LYS A 361 -22.72 7.96 -8.94
CA LYS A 361 -21.59 8.92 -8.90
C LYS A 361 -20.49 8.52 -7.92
N TYR A 362 -20.81 7.61 -6.98
CA TYR A 362 -19.91 7.09 -5.96
C TYR A 362 -20.07 5.56 -5.84
N PRO A 363 -19.48 4.80 -6.76
CA PRO A 363 -19.55 3.33 -6.70
C PRO A 363 -19.07 2.78 -5.35
N GLY A 364 -19.78 1.81 -4.82
CA GLY A 364 -19.46 1.20 -3.52
C GLY A 364 -19.95 1.99 -2.30
N CYS A 365 -20.61 3.14 -2.48
CA CYS A 365 -21.25 3.85 -1.38
C CYS A 365 -22.43 3.05 -0.80
N PHE A 366 -22.76 3.31 0.45
CA PHE A 366 -23.87 2.67 1.14
C PHE A 366 -24.49 3.63 2.14
N ILE A 367 -25.72 3.36 2.54
CA ILE A 367 -26.38 4.14 3.59
C ILE A 367 -25.82 3.71 4.94
N ALA A 368 -25.41 4.66 5.74
CA ALA A 368 -24.90 4.46 7.09
C ALA A 368 -25.78 5.23 8.10
N LYS A 369 -25.92 4.64 9.30
CA LYS A 369 -26.55 5.23 10.48
C LYS A 369 -25.47 5.61 11.47
N LYS A 370 -25.46 6.86 11.92
CA LYS A 370 -24.61 7.36 13.00
C LYS A 370 -25.42 7.49 14.27
N GLU A 371 -24.97 6.85 15.36
CA GLU A 371 -25.48 6.97 16.71
C GLU A 371 -24.31 7.20 17.67
N GLY A 372 -24.23 8.38 18.28
CA GLY A 372 -23.05 8.76 19.04
C GLY A 372 -21.77 8.68 18.20
N GLU A 373 -20.77 7.94 18.66
CA GLU A 373 -19.52 7.68 17.91
C GLU A 373 -19.58 6.44 17.00
N THR A 374 -20.69 5.71 17.00
CA THR A 374 -20.85 4.47 16.23
C THR A 374 -21.45 4.77 14.86
N LEU A 375 -20.87 4.14 13.82
CA LEU A 375 -21.35 4.20 12.46
C LEU A 375 -21.66 2.79 11.97
N THR A 376 -22.92 2.52 11.67
CA THR A 376 -23.43 1.19 11.24
C THR A 376 -23.96 1.26 9.83
N ARG A 377 -23.62 0.29 8.99
CA ARG A 377 -24.18 0.14 7.63
C ARG A 377 -25.64 -0.27 7.71
N ILE A 378 -26.50 0.38 6.92
CA ILE A 378 -27.90 0.00 6.71
C ILE A 378 -28.00 -0.77 5.39
N HIS A 379 -28.68 -1.91 5.45
CA HIS A 379 -28.96 -2.77 4.28
C HIS A 379 -30.26 -2.39 3.58
#